data_0721ff5c8ad82ef08a8e96dd26250283
#
_entry.id   0721ff5c8ad82ef08a8e96dd26250283
#
_cell.length_a   1.000
_cell.length_b   1.000
_cell.length_c   1.000
_cell.angle_alpha   90.00
_cell.angle_beta   90.00
_cell.angle_gamma   90.00
#
_symmetry.space_group_name_H-M   'P 1'
#
loop_
_entity.id
_entity.type
_entity.pdbx_description
1 polymer ?
#
loop_
_entity_poly.entity_id
_entity_poly.type
_entity_poly.pdbx_seq_one_letter_code
_entity_poly.pdbx_strand_id
1 'polypeptide(L)'
;MKQLLGLLLASLLIFSNGFSQQLGAYSRVKINTDDQGLQFLSGQGVTIDHGVHKEGLYFISDFSHSEIEIMQANNFNIEILIPDVVSYYEQILAEPATSTSNHNASCAGAGASGTNPHINPVTPSHFNLGTMGGYLKYSEMLAELDEMAATYPSLITVKAPISNFLTHENRPLYYVRISDNPTVDEGEPKVLYTAIHHAREPMALMETIFYMWYLLENYGTNDEVTYLVNNLQLYFVPCINPDGYVNNQTTNPNGGGMWRKNRRNNGGGVYGVDLNRNYSYGWGTTGTSTTPSNDTYCGPSVFSEPETQAMRWLVQNNHFITAFNAHTYA
;
A
#
# COMPACT_ATOMS: atom_id res chain seq x y z
N MET A 1 -65.62 -0.62 52.78
CA MET A 1 -64.97 -1.79 52.17
C MET A 1 -64.83 -1.51 50.67
N LYS A 2 -63.72 -1.02 50.22
CA LYS A 2 -63.37 -0.89 48.81
C LYS A 2 -61.96 -1.43 48.64
N GLN A 3 -61.83 -2.53 47.96
CA GLN A 3 -60.54 -3.15 47.64
C GLN A 3 -59.91 -2.37 46.49
N LEU A 4 -58.70 -1.89 46.68
CA LEU A 4 -57.83 -1.32 45.64
C LEU A 4 -57.04 -2.46 45.04
N LEU A 5 -57.30 -2.72 43.78
CA LEU A 5 -56.52 -3.65 42.96
C LEU A 5 -55.33 -2.89 42.37
N GLY A 6 -54.12 -3.18 42.90
CA GLY A 6 -52.88 -2.63 42.36
C GLY A 6 -52.42 -3.44 41.18
N LEU A 7 -52.40 -2.87 39.99
CA LEU A 7 -51.72 -3.45 38.82
C LEU A 7 -50.21 -3.22 38.97
N LEU A 8 -49.45 -4.29 39.11
CA LEU A 8 -48.01 -4.27 39.00
C LEU A 8 -47.63 -4.40 37.53
N LEU A 9 -47.21 -3.28 36.90
CA LEU A 9 -46.56 -3.34 35.60
C LEU A 9 -45.11 -3.73 35.79
N ALA A 10 -44.78 -5.01 35.53
CA ALA A 10 -43.41 -5.47 35.41
C ALA A 10 -42.85 -5.02 34.03
N SER A 11 -42.11 -3.93 34.01
CA SER A 11 -41.30 -3.54 32.84
C SER A 11 -40.12 -4.50 32.70
N LEU A 12 -40.20 -5.43 31.76
CA LEU A 12 -39.10 -6.27 31.35
C LEU A 12 -38.06 -5.37 30.64
N LEU A 13 -37.07 -4.91 31.37
CA LEU A 13 -35.85 -4.32 30.78
C LEU A 13 -35.07 -5.46 30.16
N ILE A 14 -35.22 -5.69 28.87
CA ILE A 14 -34.31 -6.51 28.10
C ILE A 14 -32.99 -5.73 28.00
N PHE A 15 -32.07 -6.02 28.91
CA PHE A 15 -30.68 -5.63 28.70
C PHE A 15 -30.14 -6.49 27.54
N SER A 16 -30.17 -5.95 26.35
CA SER A 16 -29.30 -6.44 25.29
C SER A 16 -27.87 -6.11 25.73
N ASN A 17 -27.17 -7.10 26.29
CA ASN A 17 -25.71 -7.06 26.39
C ASN A 17 -25.16 -7.12 24.98
N GLY A 18 -25.22 -6.00 24.27
CA GLY A 18 -24.36 -5.78 23.14
C GLY A 18 -22.94 -5.70 23.70
N PHE A 19 -22.17 -6.77 23.57
CA PHE A 19 -20.72 -6.67 23.64
C PHE A 19 -20.33 -5.67 22.55
N SER A 20 -20.14 -4.42 22.93
CA SER A 20 -19.45 -3.44 22.08
C SER A 20 -18.03 -3.99 21.94
N GLN A 21 -17.78 -4.66 20.84
CA GLN A 21 -16.44 -5.06 20.47
C GLN A 21 -15.62 -3.78 20.35
N GLN A 22 -14.59 -3.62 21.17
CA GLN A 22 -13.71 -2.46 21.10
C GLN A 22 -12.95 -2.58 19.79
N LEU A 23 -13.21 -1.65 18.86
CA LEU A 23 -12.52 -1.59 17.58
C LEU A 23 -11.14 -0.97 17.76
N GLY A 24 -10.14 -1.52 17.06
CA GLY A 24 -8.83 -0.90 16.91
C GLY A 24 -8.87 0.33 16.01
N ALA A 25 -7.72 0.93 15.75
CA ALA A 25 -7.60 2.06 14.83
C ALA A 25 -8.03 1.68 13.40
N TYR A 26 -7.83 0.41 13.02
CA TYR A 26 -8.29 -0.20 11.77
C TYR A 26 -8.94 -1.54 12.07
N SER A 27 -10.02 -1.85 11.38
CA SER A 27 -10.75 -3.12 11.47
C SER A 27 -11.01 -3.68 10.08
N ARG A 28 -10.94 -5.00 9.93
CA ARG A 28 -11.37 -5.67 8.71
C ARG A 28 -12.88 -5.79 8.69
N VAL A 29 -13.49 -5.19 7.69
CA VAL A 29 -14.95 -5.10 7.58
C VAL A 29 -15.40 -5.64 6.25
N LYS A 30 -16.48 -6.45 6.29
CA LYS A 30 -17.25 -6.81 5.12
C LYS A 30 -18.46 -5.90 5.03
N ILE A 31 -18.60 -5.24 3.89
CA ILE A 31 -19.74 -4.38 3.55
C ILE A 31 -20.64 -5.16 2.59
N ASN A 32 -21.86 -5.50 3.02
CA ASN A 32 -22.84 -6.16 2.14
C ASN A 32 -23.55 -5.07 1.34
N THR A 33 -23.11 -4.85 0.10
CA THR A 33 -23.62 -3.80 -0.79
C THR A 33 -23.29 -4.12 -2.24
N ASP A 34 -23.94 -3.41 -3.16
CA ASP A 34 -23.65 -3.42 -4.59
C ASP A 34 -22.68 -2.28 -4.99
N ASP A 35 -22.39 -2.18 -6.28
CA ASP A 35 -21.47 -1.20 -6.83
C ASP A 35 -21.95 0.25 -6.66
N GLN A 36 -23.27 0.46 -6.61
CA GLN A 36 -23.85 1.80 -6.37
C GLN A 36 -23.58 2.23 -4.92
N GLY A 37 -23.72 1.32 -3.97
CA GLY A 37 -23.38 1.56 -2.57
C GLY A 37 -21.88 1.80 -2.37
N LEU A 38 -21.01 1.06 -3.06
CA LEU A 38 -19.57 1.32 -3.04
C LEU A 38 -19.23 2.70 -3.63
N GLN A 39 -19.85 3.07 -4.75
CA GLN A 39 -19.67 4.39 -5.35
C GLN A 39 -20.13 5.52 -4.41
N PHE A 40 -21.25 5.33 -3.71
CA PHE A 40 -21.72 6.26 -2.69
C PHE A 40 -20.69 6.42 -1.55
N LEU A 41 -20.19 5.31 -0.98
CA LEU A 41 -19.19 5.33 0.10
C LEU A 41 -17.89 6.00 -0.36
N SER A 42 -17.45 5.72 -1.57
CA SER A 42 -16.31 6.40 -2.20
C SER A 42 -16.53 7.92 -2.27
N GLY A 43 -17.72 8.35 -2.61
CA GLY A 43 -18.10 9.76 -2.60
C GLY A 43 -18.11 10.42 -1.21
N GLN A 44 -18.19 9.62 -0.15
CA GLN A 44 -18.06 10.07 1.25
C GLN A 44 -16.61 10.03 1.75
N GLY A 45 -15.65 9.64 0.90
CA GLY A 45 -14.23 9.56 1.24
C GLY A 45 -13.81 8.23 1.88
N VAL A 46 -14.66 7.20 1.82
CA VAL A 46 -14.27 5.84 2.25
C VAL A 46 -13.34 5.21 1.21
N THR A 47 -12.29 4.57 1.68
CA THR A 47 -11.28 3.90 0.84
C THR A 47 -11.85 2.59 0.28
N ILE A 48 -12.04 2.51 -1.04
CA ILE A 48 -12.55 1.31 -1.74
C ILE A 48 -11.62 0.85 -2.88
N ASP A 49 -10.40 1.33 -2.91
CA ASP A 49 -9.41 1.06 -3.97
C ASP A 49 -8.62 -0.24 -3.75
N HIS A 50 -8.70 -0.83 -2.57
CA HIS A 50 -8.06 -2.10 -2.22
C HIS A 50 -9.02 -2.99 -1.42
N GLY A 51 -9.11 -4.26 -1.78
CA GLY A 51 -9.94 -5.21 -1.05
C GLY A 51 -10.42 -6.39 -1.89
N VAL A 52 -11.18 -7.27 -1.25
CA VAL A 52 -11.85 -8.38 -1.91
C VAL A 52 -13.24 -7.93 -2.33
N HIS A 53 -13.43 -7.71 -3.63
CA HIS A 53 -14.71 -7.32 -4.21
C HIS A 53 -15.41 -8.51 -4.83
N LYS A 54 -16.65 -8.74 -4.44
CA LYS A 54 -17.57 -9.64 -5.13
C LYS A 54 -18.75 -8.82 -5.65
N GLU A 55 -18.71 -8.56 -6.95
CA GLU A 55 -19.65 -7.69 -7.67
C GLU A 55 -21.09 -7.96 -7.28
N GLY A 56 -21.83 -6.89 -6.95
CA GLY A 56 -23.23 -6.92 -6.55
C GLY A 56 -23.53 -7.58 -5.21
N LEU A 57 -22.54 -8.04 -4.44
CA LEU A 57 -22.75 -8.79 -3.20
C LEU A 57 -22.04 -8.17 -1.99
N TYR A 58 -20.72 -8.01 -2.04
CA TYR A 58 -19.98 -7.47 -0.90
C TYR A 58 -18.60 -6.95 -1.30
N PHE A 59 -18.05 -6.13 -0.40
CA PHE A 59 -16.67 -5.67 -0.42
C PHE A 59 -16.04 -5.91 0.96
N ILE A 60 -14.78 -6.37 1.01
CA ILE A 60 -14.03 -6.60 2.24
C ILE A 60 -12.72 -5.82 2.15
N SER A 61 -12.44 -4.99 3.15
CA SER A 61 -11.17 -4.30 3.29
C SER A 61 -10.89 -3.92 4.74
N ASP A 62 -9.73 -3.33 4.98
CA ASP A 62 -9.34 -2.79 6.28
C ASP A 62 -9.67 -1.28 6.30
N PHE A 63 -10.58 -0.90 7.18
CA PHE A 63 -11.10 0.45 7.29
C PHE A 63 -10.71 1.09 8.61
N SER A 64 -10.43 2.39 8.58
CA SER A 64 -10.25 3.19 9.78
C SER A 64 -11.56 3.33 10.56
N HIS A 65 -11.46 3.66 11.85
CA HIS A 65 -12.64 3.87 12.67
C HIS A 65 -13.59 4.94 12.10
N SER A 66 -13.04 6.04 11.56
CA SER A 66 -13.83 7.10 10.93
C SER A 66 -14.59 6.65 9.68
N GLU A 67 -14.03 5.74 8.88
CA GLU A 67 -14.72 5.17 7.72
C GLU A 67 -15.86 4.24 8.15
N ILE A 68 -15.65 3.47 9.22
CA ILE A 68 -16.70 2.63 9.80
C ILE A 68 -17.86 3.48 10.34
N GLU A 69 -17.57 4.61 11.00
CA GLU A 69 -18.60 5.58 11.44
C GLU A 69 -19.42 6.12 10.27
N ILE A 70 -18.76 6.44 9.13
CA ILE A 70 -19.46 6.87 7.90
C ILE A 70 -20.41 5.78 7.40
N MET A 71 -19.96 4.51 7.35
CA MET A 71 -20.80 3.39 6.94
C MET A 71 -22.02 3.22 7.84
N GLN A 72 -21.81 3.28 9.16
CA GLN A 72 -22.87 3.14 10.16
C GLN A 72 -23.87 4.30 10.11
N ALA A 73 -23.39 5.53 9.97
CA ALA A 73 -24.23 6.73 9.86
C ALA A 73 -25.12 6.71 8.60
N ASN A 74 -24.70 6.01 7.56
CA ASN A 74 -25.46 5.82 6.32
C ASN A 74 -26.19 4.48 6.25
N ASN A 75 -26.32 3.76 7.37
CA ASN A 75 -27.07 2.50 7.52
C ASN A 75 -26.58 1.36 6.60
N PHE A 76 -25.29 1.30 6.28
CA PHE A 76 -24.74 0.17 5.56
C PHE A 76 -24.74 -1.08 6.43
N ASN A 77 -25.04 -2.22 5.82
CA ASN A 77 -24.96 -3.52 6.49
C ASN A 77 -23.52 -4.00 6.50
N ILE A 78 -22.86 -3.84 7.65
CA ILE A 78 -21.45 -4.19 7.84
C ILE A 78 -21.28 -5.35 8.83
N GLU A 79 -20.25 -6.15 8.61
CA GLU A 79 -19.81 -7.25 9.47
C GLU A 79 -18.34 -7.03 9.83
N ILE A 80 -18.01 -6.91 11.12
CA ILE A 80 -16.63 -6.79 11.59
C ILE A 80 -16.00 -8.19 11.59
N LEU A 81 -15.05 -8.43 10.71
CA LEU A 81 -14.33 -9.70 10.59
C LEU A 81 -13.13 -9.77 11.53
N ILE A 82 -12.36 -8.68 11.64
CA ILE A 82 -11.22 -8.52 12.54
C ILE A 82 -11.36 -7.16 13.23
N PRO A 83 -11.57 -7.12 14.55
CA PRO A 83 -11.81 -5.87 15.26
C PRO A 83 -10.60 -4.94 15.34
N ASP A 84 -9.39 -5.50 15.40
CA ASP A 84 -8.12 -4.78 15.45
C ASP A 84 -7.10 -5.49 14.55
N VAL A 85 -6.93 -4.96 13.35
CA VAL A 85 -6.04 -5.52 12.33
C VAL A 85 -4.57 -5.42 12.76
N VAL A 86 -4.19 -4.35 13.45
CA VAL A 86 -2.81 -4.17 13.92
C VAL A 86 -2.43 -5.26 14.90
N SER A 87 -3.24 -5.44 15.96
CA SER A 87 -3.02 -6.48 16.95
C SER A 87 -3.08 -7.89 16.34
N TYR A 88 -3.93 -8.11 15.35
CA TYR A 88 -4.03 -9.38 14.63
C TYR A 88 -2.73 -9.72 13.90
N TYR A 89 -2.16 -8.78 13.16
CA TYR A 89 -0.89 -8.99 12.46
C TYR A 89 0.30 -9.11 13.42
N GLU A 90 0.34 -8.32 14.48
CA GLU A 90 1.38 -8.43 15.50
C GLU A 90 1.40 -9.84 16.14
N GLN A 91 0.24 -10.44 16.39
CA GLN A 91 0.15 -11.81 16.92
C GLN A 91 0.64 -12.84 15.90
N ILE A 92 0.24 -12.76 14.63
CA ILE A 92 0.68 -13.69 13.59
C ILE A 92 2.20 -13.62 13.39
N LEU A 93 2.77 -12.41 13.38
CA LEU A 93 4.21 -12.20 13.18
C LEU A 93 5.05 -12.58 14.41
N ALA A 94 4.45 -12.59 15.62
CA ALA A 94 5.10 -13.01 16.85
C ALA A 94 5.15 -14.55 17.00
N GLU A 95 4.31 -15.30 16.30
CA GLU A 95 4.35 -16.77 16.35
C GLU A 95 5.63 -17.25 15.64
N PRO A 96 6.47 -18.06 16.34
CA PRO A 96 7.65 -18.64 15.68
C PRO A 96 7.17 -19.50 14.49
N ALA A 97 7.89 -19.46 13.39
CA ALA A 97 7.61 -20.22 12.16
C ALA A 97 7.76 -21.75 12.36
N THR A 98 7.16 -22.30 13.41
CA THR A 98 7.17 -23.72 13.77
C THR A 98 5.98 -24.48 13.22
N SER A 99 4.98 -23.80 12.67
CA SER A 99 3.97 -24.49 11.89
C SER A 99 4.49 -24.66 10.46
N THR A 100 4.81 -25.87 10.09
CA THR A 100 4.83 -26.37 8.71
C THR A 100 3.39 -26.29 8.12
N SER A 101 2.74 -25.15 8.26
CA SER A 101 1.65 -24.82 7.35
C SER A 101 2.33 -24.61 6.00
N ASN A 102 2.15 -25.61 5.12
CA ASN A 102 2.53 -25.54 3.73
C ASN A 102 1.83 -24.33 3.10
N HIS A 103 2.35 -23.11 3.34
CA HIS A 103 2.08 -21.93 2.55
C HIS A 103 2.84 -22.00 1.20
N ASN A 104 3.34 -23.19 0.83
CA ASN A 104 3.39 -23.61 -0.55
C ASN A 104 1.96 -23.90 -1.05
N ALA A 105 1.02 -23.00 -0.75
CA ALA A 105 -0.14 -22.82 -1.59
C ALA A 105 0.43 -22.27 -2.89
N SER A 106 0.91 -23.21 -3.72
CA SER A 106 1.15 -22.93 -5.11
C SER A 106 -0.10 -22.20 -5.61
N CYS A 107 0.04 -21.01 -6.13
CA CYS A 107 -0.93 -20.40 -7.02
C CYS A 107 -0.98 -21.19 -8.35
N ALA A 108 -0.72 -22.48 -8.30
CA ALA A 108 -0.99 -23.43 -9.33
C ALA A 108 -2.50 -23.60 -9.39
N GLY A 109 -3.16 -22.67 -10.10
CA GLY A 109 -4.49 -22.90 -10.61
C GLY A 109 -4.49 -24.26 -11.29
N ALA A 110 -5.36 -25.15 -10.84
CA ALA A 110 -5.56 -26.45 -11.45
C ALA A 110 -5.76 -26.27 -12.96
N GLY A 111 -4.77 -26.66 -13.77
CA GLY A 111 -4.89 -26.63 -15.22
C GLY A 111 -3.64 -26.24 -16.01
N ALA A 112 -2.60 -25.72 -15.44
CA ALA A 112 -1.37 -25.38 -16.17
C ALA A 112 -0.41 -26.58 -16.19
N SER A 113 -0.67 -27.59 -17.01
CA SER A 113 0.29 -28.60 -17.42
C SER A 113 1.20 -28.04 -18.55
N GLY A 114 1.85 -26.95 -18.31
CA GLY A 114 2.85 -26.39 -19.20
C GLY A 114 3.91 -25.71 -18.36
N THR A 115 5.14 -26.19 -18.46
CA THR A 115 6.32 -25.51 -17.90
C THR A 115 6.56 -24.23 -18.71
N ASN A 116 5.76 -23.19 -18.48
CA ASN A 116 6.12 -21.86 -18.95
C ASN A 116 7.06 -21.25 -17.89
N PRO A 117 8.37 -21.15 -18.18
CA PRO A 117 9.34 -20.58 -17.26
C PRO A 117 9.03 -19.12 -16.88
N HIS A 118 8.15 -18.44 -17.65
CA HIS A 118 7.72 -17.07 -17.38
C HIS A 118 6.66 -16.96 -16.28
N ILE A 119 6.03 -18.06 -15.82
CA ILE A 119 4.96 -18.06 -14.82
C ILE A 119 5.50 -18.30 -13.39
N ASN A 120 6.71 -18.88 -13.25
CA ASN A 120 7.34 -19.14 -11.95
C ASN A 120 8.78 -18.61 -11.94
N PRO A 121 8.99 -17.32 -11.73
CA PRO A 121 10.32 -16.76 -11.61
C PRO A 121 11.04 -17.40 -10.41
N VAL A 122 12.27 -17.83 -10.63
CA VAL A 122 13.14 -18.28 -9.54
C VAL A 122 13.46 -17.07 -8.66
N THR A 123 13.39 -17.24 -7.35
CA THR A 123 13.77 -16.19 -6.41
C THR A 123 15.23 -15.78 -6.65
N PRO A 124 15.51 -14.49 -6.87
CA PRO A 124 16.87 -14.00 -7.03
C PRO A 124 17.75 -14.34 -5.82
N SER A 125 19.02 -14.65 -6.07
CA SER A 125 19.93 -15.13 -5.01
C SER A 125 20.30 -14.07 -3.98
N HIS A 126 20.25 -12.78 -4.37
CA HIS A 126 20.49 -11.63 -3.50
C HIS A 126 19.22 -11.11 -2.84
N PHE A 127 18.03 -11.58 -3.22
CA PHE A 127 16.80 -11.12 -2.62
C PHE A 127 16.64 -11.67 -1.20
N ASN A 128 16.59 -10.78 -0.22
CA ASN A 128 16.45 -11.11 1.19
C ASN A 128 15.18 -10.52 1.79
N LEU A 129 14.63 -11.21 2.79
CA LEU A 129 13.56 -10.65 3.60
C LEU A 129 14.13 -9.62 4.57
N GLY A 130 13.34 -8.56 4.83
CA GLY A 130 13.73 -7.50 5.75
C GLY A 130 13.42 -7.82 7.22
N THR A 131 13.82 -6.91 8.09
CA THR A 131 13.69 -7.09 9.55
C THR A 131 12.39 -6.54 10.14
N MET A 132 11.47 -6.01 9.31
CA MET A 132 10.15 -5.54 9.72
C MET A 132 9.09 -6.63 9.42
N GLY A 133 9.08 -7.73 10.19
CA GLY A 133 8.15 -8.84 9.94
C GLY A 133 8.31 -9.50 8.55
N GLY A 134 9.54 -9.51 8.01
CA GLY A 134 9.84 -10.00 6.67
C GLY A 134 9.89 -8.92 5.59
N TYR A 135 9.41 -7.72 5.87
CA TYR A 135 9.49 -6.57 4.97
C TYR A 135 10.76 -5.75 5.23
N LEU A 136 11.30 -5.15 4.16
CA LEU A 136 12.45 -4.25 4.26
C LEU A 136 12.06 -2.96 5.00
N LYS A 137 12.88 -2.52 5.96
CA LYS A 137 12.83 -1.15 6.48
C LYS A 137 13.33 -0.17 5.41
N TYR A 138 13.04 1.11 5.58
CA TYR A 138 13.51 2.14 4.65
C TYR A 138 15.04 2.15 4.48
N SER A 139 15.79 1.97 5.57
CA SER A 139 17.25 1.88 5.51
C SER A 139 17.76 0.61 4.83
N GLU A 140 17.05 -0.51 4.98
CA GLU A 140 17.37 -1.77 4.32
C GLU A 140 17.12 -1.66 2.81
N MET A 141 16.00 -1.06 2.39
CA MET A 141 15.76 -0.74 0.99
C MET A 141 16.89 0.10 0.38
N LEU A 142 17.37 1.12 1.08
CA LEU A 142 18.48 1.94 0.59
C LEU A 142 19.78 1.13 0.46
N ALA A 143 20.01 0.18 1.36
CA ALA A 143 21.15 -0.74 1.30
C ALA A 143 21.04 -1.70 0.11
N GLU A 144 19.83 -2.24 -0.18
CA GLU A 144 19.59 -3.06 -1.37
C GLU A 144 19.96 -2.31 -2.66
N LEU A 145 19.56 -1.03 -2.78
CA LEU A 145 19.91 -0.22 -3.95
C LEU A 145 21.43 0.01 -4.08
N ASP A 146 22.13 0.18 -2.95
CA ASP A 146 23.60 0.31 -2.95
C ASP A 146 24.26 -1.00 -3.34
N GLU A 147 23.78 -2.14 -2.84
CA GLU A 147 24.29 -3.47 -3.17
C GLU A 147 24.08 -3.80 -4.66
N MET A 148 22.90 -3.52 -5.21
CA MET A 148 22.63 -3.66 -6.65
C MET A 148 23.63 -2.87 -7.50
N ALA A 149 23.84 -1.60 -7.15
CA ALA A 149 24.77 -0.73 -7.89
C ALA A 149 26.24 -1.18 -7.75
N ALA A 150 26.63 -1.74 -6.61
CA ALA A 150 27.97 -2.28 -6.39
C ALA A 150 28.19 -3.59 -7.14
N THR A 151 27.17 -4.46 -7.21
CA THR A 151 27.26 -5.80 -7.81
C THR A 151 27.12 -5.74 -9.34
N TYR A 152 26.25 -4.88 -9.86
CA TYR A 152 25.94 -4.74 -11.28
C TYR A 152 26.16 -3.32 -11.82
N PRO A 153 27.36 -2.70 -11.65
CA PRO A 153 27.59 -1.28 -11.98
C PRO A 153 27.41 -0.93 -13.46
N SER A 154 27.44 -1.95 -14.34
CA SER A 154 27.20 -1.79 -15.78
C SER A 154 25.72 -1.84 -16.17
N LEU A 155 24.83 -2.26 -15.27
CA LEU A 155 23.40 -2.46 -15.55
C LEU A 155 22.47 -1.55 -14.76
N ILE A 156 22.92 -0.99 -13.63
CA ILE A 156 22.11 -0.11 -12.79
C ILE A 156 22.89 1.12 -12.34
N THR A 157 22.21 2.27 -12.27
CA THR A 157 22.81 3.50 -11.70
C THR A 157 22.92 3.40 -10.18
N VAL A 158 23.83 4.17 -9.58
CA VAL A 158 23.73 4.48 -8.15
C VAL A 158 22.42 5.23 -7.91
N LYS A 159 21.84 5.06 -6.70
CA LYS A 159 20.62 5.80 -6.34
C LYS A 159 20.88 7.30 -6.35
N ALA A 160 19.95 8.05 -6.94
CA ALA A 160 20.02 9.51 -7.01
C ALA A 160 18.71 10.13 -6.46
N PRO A 161 18.78 11.28 -5.78
CA PRO A 161 17.58 11.99 -5.36
C PRO A 161 16.84 12.55 -6.58
N ILE A 162 15.51 12.56 -6.51
CA ILE A 162 14.68 13.21 -7.53
C ILE A 162 14.77 14.74 -7.31
N SER A 163 15.71 15.38 -8.02
CA SER A 163 15.96 16.81 -7.89
C SER A 163 16.22 17.24 -6.42
N ASN A 164 15.78 18.44 -6.02
CA ASN A 164 16.00 19.00 -4.68
C ASN A 164 14.77 18.89 -3.77
N PHE A 165 13.80 18.04 -4.13
CA PHE A 165 12.62 17.87 -3.30
C PHE A 165 12.95 17.06 -2.04
N LEU A 166 12.50 17.57 -0.91
CA LEU A 166 12.56 16.89 0.38
C LEU A 166 11.16 16.79 0.95
N THR A 167 10.84 15.64 1.54
CA THR A 167 9.58 15.39 2.22
C THR A 167 9.41 16.28 3.45
N HIS A 168 8.26 16.21 4.10
CA HIS A 168 7.98 16.98 5.33
C HIS A 168 8.95 16.66 6.49
N GLU A 169 9.54 15.45 6.50
CA GLU A 169 10.55 15.02 7.47
C GLU A 169 11.98 15.00 6.89
N ASN A 170 12.20 15.79 5.81
CA ASN A 170 13.50 16.03 5.17
C ASN A 170 14.16 14.79 4.55
N ARG A 171 13.39 13.88 3.97
CA ARG A 171 13.91 12.75 3.20
C ARG A 171 13.81 13.03 1.70
N PRO A 172 14.86 12.76 0.88
CA PRO A 172 14.74 12.76 -0.55
C PRO A 172 14.00 11.49 -1.04
N LEU A 173 13.30 11.60 -2.16
CA LEU A 173 12.86 10.45 -2.92
C LEU A 173 14.02 10.03 -3.82
N TYR A 174 14.33 8.72 -3.82
CA TYR A 174 15.41 8.17 -4.64
C TYR A 174 14.85 7.42 -5.84
N TYR A 175 15.60 7.48 -6.94
CA TYR A 175 15.39 6.61 -8.09
C TYR A 175 16.70 5.97 -8.52
N VAL A 176 16.58 4.87 -9.27
CA VAL A 176 17.64 4.22 -10.01
C VAL A 176 17.15 3.91 -11.42
N ARG A 177 18.08 3.67 -12.35
CA ARG A 177 17.78 3.23 -13.71
C ARG A 177 18.51 1.93 -14.01
N ILE A 178 17.78 0.94 -14.56
CA ILE A 178 18.33 -0.31 -15.09
C ILE A 178 18.27 -0.25 -16.61
N SER A 179 19.39 -0.52 -17.28
CA SER A 179 19.58 -0.59 -18.72
C SER A 179 20.96 -1.18 -18.98
N ASP A 180 21.29 -1.64 -20.19
CA ASP A 180 22.63 -2.08 -20.58
C ASP A 180 23.67 -0.94 -20.62
N ASN A 181 23.21 0.32 -20.72
CA ASN A 181 23.98 1.56 -20.56
C ASN A 181 23.35 2.50 -19.54
N PRO A 182 23.32 2.17 -18.22
CA PRO A 182 22.46 2.85 -17.25
C PRO A 182 22.82 4.33 -17.03
N THR A 183 24.01 4.78 -17.41
CA THR A 183 24.45 6.19 -17.25
C THR A 183 24.29 7.03 -18.51
N VAL A 184 23.91 6.43 -19.65
CA VAL A 184 23.74 7.11 -20.95
C VAL A 184 22.26 7.11 -21.34
N ASP A 185 21.75 8.20 -21.88
CA ASP A 185 20.42 8.22 -22.51
C ASP A 185 20.59 7.92 -24.01
N GLU A 186 20.25 6.70 -24.39
CA GLU A 186 20.37 6.23 -25.77
C GLU A 186 19.12 6.50 -26.61
N GLY A 187 18.15 7.20 -26.03
CA GLY A 187 16.87 7.51 -26.68
C GLY A 187 15.87 6.36 -26.71
N GLU A 188 16.15 5.32 -25.93
CA GLU A 188 15.26 4.19 -25.77
C GLU A 188 13.97 4.56 -25.02
N PRO A 189 12.88 3.80 -25.22
CA PRO A 189 11.65 3.99 -24.47
C PRO A 189 11.88 3.84 -22.96
N LYS A 190 11.33 4.80 -22.19
CA LYS A 190 11.47 4.81 -20.73
C LYS A 190 10.21 4.28 -20.06
N VAL A 191 10.40 3.38 -19.08
CA VAL A 191 9.33 2.79 -18.29
C VAL A 191 9.56 3.14 -16.82
N LEU A 192 8.51 3.54 -16.12
CA LEU A 192 8.58 3.92 -14.71
C LEU A 192 7.89 2.86 -13.84
N TYR A 193 8.59 2.41 -12.81
CA TYR A 193 8.07 1.54 -11.76
C TYR A 193 8.11 2.29 -10.42
N THR A 194 6.99 2.31 -9.71
CA THR A 194 6.90 2.97 -8.42
C THR A 194 6.22 2.08 -7.39
N ALA A 195 6.55 2.28 -6.11
CA ALA A 195 5.87 1.62 -5.00
C ALA A 195 5.70 2.57 -3.81
N ILE A 196 4.97 2.11 -2.80
CA ILE A 196 4.78 2.84 -1.54
C ILE A 196 4.24 4.26 -1.75
N HIS A 197 3.17 4.42 -2.54
CA HIS A 197 2.33 5.62 -2.42
C HIS A 197 1.61 5.60 -1.05
N HIS A 198 1.14 4.43 -0.64
CA HIS A 198 0.56 4.23 0.67
C HIS A 198 1.55 3.47 1.56
N ALA A 199 1.83 4.04 2.71
CA ALA A 199 2.87 3.55 3.61
C ALA A 199 2.58 2.18 4.24
N ARG A 200 1.32 1.73 4.23
CA ARG A 200 0.87 0.44 4.76
C ARG A 200 0.95 -0.73 3.76
N GLU A 201 1.56 -0.51 2.60
CA GLU A 201 1.66 -1.48 1.51
C GLU A 201 3.09 -2.01 1.30
N PRO A 202 3.76 -2.59 2.32
CA PRO A 202 5.17 -2.96 2.25
C PRO A 202 5.47 -4.05 1.21
N MET A 203 4.48 -4.89 0.85
CA MET A 203 4.67 -5.93 -0.17
C MET A 203 4.93 -5.31 -1.56
N ALA A 204 4.37 -4.13 -1.87
CA ALA A 204 4.66 -3.42 -3.13
C ALA A 204 6.16 -3.05 -3.24
N LEU A 205 6.80 -2.69 -2.12
CA LEU A 205 8.25 -2.50 -2.06
C LEU A 205 9.01 -3.81 -2.31
N MET A 206 8.59 -4.90 -1.62
CA MET A 206 9.24 -6.20 -1.76
C MET A 206 9.16 -6.72 -3.20
N GLU A 207 7.99 -6.59 -3.85
CA GLU A 207 7.79 -6.93 -5.26
C GLU A 207 8.73 -6.13 -6.17
N THR A 208 8.85 -4.83 -5.93
CA THR A 208 9.72 -3.94 -6.71
C THR A 208 11.19 -4.34 -6.57
N ILE A 209 11.68 -4.58 -5.34
CA ILE A 209 13.06 -5.02 -5.08
C ILE A 209 13.33 -6.40 -5.66
N PHE A 210 12.36 -7.34 -5.53
CA PHE A 210 12.45 -8.65 -6.16
C PHE A 210 12.61 -8.52 -7.67
N TYR A 211 11.79 -7.70 -8.33
CA TYR A 211 11.83 -7.52 -9.78
C TYR A 211 13.16 -6.90 -10.24
N MET A 212 13.68 -5.93 -9.49
CA MET A 212 14.99 -5.35 -9.79
C MET A 212 16.11 -6.37 -9.72
N TRP A 213 16.18 -7.18 -8.66
CA TRP A 213 17.14 -8.29 -8.56
C TRP A 213 16.94 -9.31 -9.66
N TYR A 214 15.68 -9.65 -9.99
CA TYR A 214 15.36 -10.58 -11.07
C TYR A 214 15.91 -10.11 -12.41
N LEU A 215 15.78 -8.83 -12.74
CA LEU A 215 16.34 -8.25 -13.96
C LEU A 215 17.88 -8.34 -13.98
N LEU A 216 18.52 -7.96 -12.88
CA LEU A 216 19.98 -7.91 -12.79
C LEU A 216 20.63 -9.30 -12.85
N GLU A 217 20.08 -10.28 -12.14
CA GLU A 217 20.64 -11.64 -12.08
C GLU A 217 20.37 -12.47 -13.35
N ASN A 218 19.31 -12.18 -14.09
CA ASN A 218 18.93 -12.92 -15.28
C ASN A 218 19.37 -12.26 -16.60
N TYR A 219 20.00 -11.09 -16.55
CA TYR A 219 20.55 -10.45 -17.73
C TYR A 219 21.64 -11.34 -18.38
N GLY A 220 21.56 -11.51 -19.69
CA GLY A 220 22.49 -12.38 -20.47
C GLY A 220 22.18 -13.88 -20.38
N THR A 221 21.23 -14.31 -19.53
CA THR A 221 20.85 -15.73 -19.39
C THR A 221 19.38 -16.00 -19.70
N ASN A 222 18.51 -15.01 -19.50
CA ASN A 222 17.10 -15.04 -19.88
C ASN A 222 16.89 -14.08 -21.05
N ASP A 223 16.38 -14.60 -22.17
CA ASP A 223 16.23 -13.82 -23.42
C ASP A 223 15.26 -12.64 -23.27
N GLU A 224 14.16 -12.82 -22.51
CA GLU A 224 13.17 -11.75 -22.28
C GLU A 224 13.77 -10.63 -21.42
N VAL A 225 14.43 -10.98 -20.31
CA VAL A 225 15.11 -10.01 -19.44
C VAL A 225 16.20 -9.27 -20.21
N THR A 226 17.01 -9.99 -20.98
CA THR A 226 18.06 -9.41 -21.81
C THR A 226 17.50 -8.46 -22.85
N TYR A 227 16.37 -8.83 -23.49
CA TYR A 227 15.70 -7.96 -24.44
C TYR A 227 15.17 -6.68 -23.76
N LEU A 228 14.51 -6.80 -22.58
CA LEU A 228 13.98 -5.65 -21.85
C LEU A 228 15.11 -4.67 -21.46
N VAL A 229 16.20 -5.18 -20.91
CA VAL A 229 17.33 -4.37 -20.43
C VAL A 229 18.11 -3.73 -21.58
N ASN A 230 18.21 -4.40 -22.75
CA ASN A 230 18.88 -3.87 -23.94
C ASN A 230 18.06 -2.89 -24.78
N ASN A 231 16.76 -2.76 -24.52
CA ASN A 231 15.88 -1.95 -25.39
C ASN A 231 15.02 -0.93 -24.61
N LEU A 232 15.14 -0.89 -23.29
CA LEU A 232 14.37 0.00 -22.43
C LEU A 232 15.24 0.61 -21.33
N GLN A 233 14.93 1.82 -20.97
CA GLN A 233 15.42 2.43 -19.74
C GLN A 233 14.38 2.24 -18.64
N LEU A 234 14.65 1.34 -17.69
CA LEU A 234 13.72 0.97 -16.62
C LEU A 234 14.03 1.80 -15.37
N TYR A 235 13.17 2.76 -15.05
CA TYR A 235 13.30 3.65 -13.90
C TYR A 235 12.51 3.08 -12.72
N PHE A 236 13.12 3.07 -11.54
CA PHE A 236 12.50 2.59 -10.31
C PHE A 236 12.53 3.68 -9.24
N VAL A 237 11.37 3.96 -8.65
CA VAL A 237 11.19 4.76 -7.43
C VAL A 237 10.53 3.88 -6.36
N PRO A 238 11.31 3.06 -5.63
CA PRO A 238 10.76 2.01 -4.77
C PRO A 238 9.95 2.53 -3.58
N CYS A 239 10.14 3.79 -3.17
CA CYS A 239 9.42 4.37 -2.05
C CYS A 239 9.10 5.85 -2.31
N ILE A 240 7.83 6.12 -2.69
CA ILE A 240 7.34 7.49 -2.91
C ILE A 240 7.00 8.18 -1.58
N ASN A 241 6.58 7.44 -0.57
CA ASN A 241 6.16 7.93 0.74
C ASN A 241 7.13 7.49 1.85
N PRO A 242 8.38 7.97 1.86
CA PRO A 242 9.36 7.55 2.85
C PRO A 242 8.99 7.97 4.27
N ASP A 243 8.34 9.11 4.47
CA ASP A 243 7.96 9.59 5.79
C ASP A 243 6.85 8.70 6.41
N GLY A 244 5.81 8.41 5.65
CA GLY A 244 4.76 7.49 6.10
C GLY A 244 5.30 6.09 6.37
N TYR A 245 6.23 5.61 5.51
CA TYR A 245 6.85 4.29 5.66
C TYR A 245 7.71 4.20 6.92
N VAL A 246 8.54 5.23 7.18
CA VAL A 246 9.34 5.34 8.41
C VAL A 246 8.46 5.46 9.65
N ASN A 247 7.31 6.14 9.55
CA ASN A 247 6.34 6.19 10.64
C ASN A 247 5.83 4.77 10.99
N ASN A 248 5.43 3.97 9.99
CA ASN A 248 4.98 2.59 10.21
C ASN A 248 6.08 1.71 10.82
N GLN A 249 7.30 1.75 10.29
CA GLN A 249 8.40 0.94 10.84
C GLN A 249 8.79 1.35 12.27
N THR A 250 8.51 2.59 12.66
CA THR A 250 8.82 3.09 14.01
C THR A 250 7.73 2.72 15.01
N THR A 251 6.47 2.83 14.61
CA THR A 251 5.31 2.51 15.47
C THR A 251 5.04 1.01 15.53
N ASN A 252 5.32 0.29 14.46
CA ASN A 252 5.10 -1.15 14.30
C ASN A 252 6.36 -1.85 13.75
N PRO A 253 7.44 -1.94 14.54
CA PRO A 253 8.75 -2.40 14.07
C PRO A 253 8.79 -3.86 13.59
N ASN A 254 7.78 -4.63 13.96
CA ASN A 254 7.60 -6.03 13.55
C ASN A 254 6.65 -6.20 12.37
N GLY A 255 6.22 -5.10 11.73
CA GLY A 255 5.24 -5.10 10.66
C GLY A 255 3.82 -4.79 11.13
N GLY A 256 2.85 -4.78 10.21
CA GLY A 256 1.43 -4.53 10.53
C GLY A 256 1.05 -3.06 10.75
N GLY A 257 1.95 -2.12 10.47
CA GLY A 257 1.63 -0.69 10.57
C GLY A 257 0.61 -0.26 9.51
N MET A 258 -0.48 0.39 9.93
CA MET A 258 -1.63 0.72 9.09
C MET A 258 -1.67 2.18 8.63
N TRP A 259 -0.65 2.97 8.91
CA TRP A 259 -0.58 4.35 8.42
C TRP A 259 -0.47 4.39 6.89
N ARG A 260 -1.41 5.08 6.23
CA ARG A 260 -1.52 5.16 4.76
C ARG A 260 -0.83 6.39 4.16
N LYS A 261 -1.12 7.56 4.74
CA LYS A 261 -0.79 8.90 4.19
C LYS A 261 0.68 9.27 4.37
N ASN A 262 1.11 10.41 3.80
CA ASN A 262 2.40 11.01 4.14
C ASN A 262 2.39 11.63 5.55
N ARG A 263 3.39 12.48 5.88
CA ARG A 263 3.53 13.05 7.24
C ARG A 263 3.35 14.57 7.28
N ARG A 264 2.61 15.15 6.33
CA ARG A 264 2.21 16.56 6.39
C ARG A 264 1.51 16.86 7.71
N ASN A 265 1.95 17.90 8.43
CA ASN A 265 1.25 18.39 9.62
C ASN A 265 0.09 19.30 9.20
N ASN A 266 -1.15 18.86 9.40
CA ASN A 266 -2.38 19.62 9.10
C ASN A 266 -2.87 20.46 10.30
N GLY A 267 -2.13 20.46 11.42
CA GLY A 267 -2.54 21.13 12.66
C GLY A 267 -3.44 20.26 13.55
N GLY A 268 -3.57 20.66 14.83
CA GLY A 268 -4.47 19.97 15.78
C GLY A 268 -4.16 18.49 16.04
N GLY A 269 -2.94 18.03 15.76
CA GLY A 269 -2.57 16.61 15.87
C GLY A 269 -2.98 15.75 14.66
N VAL A 270 -3.55 16.37 13.62
CA VAL A 270 -3.94 15.68 12.38
C VAL A 270 -2.78 15.70 11.38
N TYR A 271 -2.47 14.55 10.80
CA TYR A 271 -1.37 14.39 9.85
C TYR A 271 -1.80 13.73 8.55
N GLY A 272 -1.04 14.04 7.49
CA GLY A 272 -0.99 13.31 6.24
C GLY A 272 -1.95 13.77 5.17
N VAL A 273 -1.48 13.55 3.93
CA VAL A 273 -2.22 13.62 2.67
C VAL A 273 -2.07 12.28 1.98
N ASP A 274 -3.14 11.77 1.38
CA ASP A 274 -3.09 10.61 0.50
C ASP A 274 -2.41 11.01 -0.81
N LEU A 275 -1.18 10.54 -1.01
CA LEU A 275 -0.39 10.90 -2.19
C LEU A 275 -1.07 10.44 -3.48
N ASN A 276 -1.79 9.31 -3.45
CA ASN A 276 -2.55 8.79 -4.60
C ASN A 276 -3.88 9.55 -4.84
N ARG A 277 -4.12 10.63 -4.10
CA ARG A 277 -5.22 11.60 -4.30
C ARG A 277 -4.71 13.01 -4.58
N ASN A 278 -3.39 13.22 -4.57
CA ASN A 278 -2.79 14.56 -4.67
C ASN A 278 -2.30 14.94 -6.08
N TYR A 279 -2.38 14.01 -7.05
CA TYR A 279 -2.09 14.29 -8.46
C TYR A 279 -3.23 15.08 -9.12
N SER A 280 -2.97 15.66 -10.31
CA SER A 280 -3.95 16.53 -10.99
C SER A 280 -5.17 15.80 -11.57
N TYR A 281 -4.98 14.56 -12.01
CA TYR A 281 -6.09 13.79 -12.58
C TYR A 281 -7.09 13.37 -11.49
N GLY A 282 -8.34 13.77 -11.66
CA GLY A 282 -9.41 13.43 -10.72
C GLY A 282 -9.28 14.08 -9.32
N TRP A 283 -8.42 15.08 -9.13
CA TRP A 283 -8.27 15.73 -7.82
C TRP A 283 -9.56 16.38 -7.35
N GLY A 284 -9.94 16.13 -6.09
CA GLY A 284 -11.16 16.69 -5.48
C GLY A 284 -12.47 16.10 -6.02
N THR A 285 -12.39 14.98 -6.79
CA THR A 285 -13.59 14.30 -7.33
C THR A 285 -13.96 13.07 -6.50
N THR A 286 -14.76 12.16 -7.05
CA THR A 286 -15.18 10.91 -6.39
C THR A 286 -13.97 10.10 -5.91
N GLY A 287 -14.06 9.54 -4.71
CA GLY A 287 -12.99 8.77 -4.07
C GLY A 287 -11.94 9.64 -3.36
N THR A 288 -12.18 10.95 -3.21
CA THR A 288 -11.32 11.85 -2.47
C THR A 288 -12.07 12.50 -1.30
N SER A 289 -11.31 12.93 -0.28
CA SER A 289 -11.85 13.73 0.83
C SER A 289 -11.12 15.06 0.93
N THR A 290 -11.83 16.11 1.31
CA THR A 290 -11.26 17.43 1.68
C THR A 290 -11.06 17.57 3.19
N THR A 291 -11.41 16.54 3.97
CA THR A 291 -11.27 16.51 5.43
C THR A 291 -9.90 15.91 5.80
N PRO A 292 -8.99 16.67 6.46
CA PRO A 292 -7.62 16.20 6.73
C PRO A 292 -7.49 14.93 7.57
N SER A 293 -8.50 14.61 8.40
CA SER A 293 -8.51 13.40 9.21
C SER A 293 -8.80 12.13 8.42
N ASN A 294 -9.42 12.23 7.23
CA ASN A 294 -9.75 11.06 6.42
C ASN A 294 -8.51 10.46 5.72
N ASP A 295 -8.52 9.16 5.52
CA ASP A 295 -7.43 8.44 4.84
C ASP A 295 -7.27 8.83 3.37
N THR A 296 -8.36 9.25 2.70
CA THR A 296 -8.38 9.69 1.30
C THR A 296 -8.24 11.21 1.13
N TYR A 297 -7.74 11.92 2.16
CA TYR A 297 -7.53 13.37 2.08
C TYR A 297 -6.60 13.75 0.94
N CYS A 298 -7.10 14.52 -0.02
CA CYS A 298 -6.40 14.88 -1.25
C CYS A 298 -5.41 16.05 -1.14
N GLY A 299 -5.27 16.62 0.06
CA GLY A 299 -4.43 17.80 0.29
C GLY A 299 -5.16 19.14 -0.02
N PRO A 300 -4.53 20.27 0.32
CA PRO A 300 -5.13 21.59 0.15
C PRO A 300 -5.16 22.06 -1.32
N SER A 301 -4.36 21.45 -2.18
CA SER A 301 -4.34 21.71 -3.63
C SER A 301 -3.68 20.55 -4.37
N VAL A 302 -3.86 20.53 -5.69
CA VAL A 302 -3.15 19.66 -6.62
C VAL A 302 -1.64 19.79 -6.41
N PHE A 303 -0.92 18.68 -6.32
CA PHE A 303 0.53 18.64 -6.08
C PHE A 303 0.98 19.48 -4.88
N SER A 304 0.17 19.54 -3.82
CA SER A 304 0.57 20.24 -2.59
C SER A 304 1.73 19.57 -1.86
N GLU A 305 1.96 18.29 -2.11
CA GLU A 305 2.95 17.49 -1.40
C GLU A 305 4.29 17.43 -2.14
N PRO A 306 5.42 17.56 -1.41
CA PRO A 306 6.73 17.51 -2.04
C PRO A 306 6.99 16.19 -2.77
N GLU A 307 6.43 15.08 -2.29
CA GLU A 307 6.54 13.77 -2.91
C GLU A 307 5.89 13.77 -4.31
N THR A 308 4.67 14.29 -4.43
CA THR A 308 3.97 14.36 -5.72
C THR A 308 4.59 15.40 -6.66
N GLN A 309 5.18 16.48 -6.13
CA GLN A 309 5.97 17.45 -6.90
C GLN A 309 7.24 16.79 -7.46
N ALA A 310 7.93 15.98 -6.67
CA ALA A 310 9.11 15.23 -7.11
C ALA A 310 8.74 14.29 -8.25
N MET A 311 7.66 13.52 -8.11
CA MET A 311 7.18 12.61 -9.16
C MET A 311 6.76 13.36 -10.42
N ARG A 312 6.05 14.49 -10.27
CA ARG A 312 5.70 15.36 -11.39
C ARG A 312 6.96 15.83 -12.15
N TRP A 313 7.98 16.27 -11.43
CA TRP A 313 9.24 16.70 -12.01
C TRP A 313 9.93 15.55 -12.77
N LEU A 314 9.99 14.35 -12.15
CA LEU A 314 10.60 13.17 -12.77
C LEU A 314 9.91 12.81 -14.10
N VAL A 315 8.57 12.77 -14.11
CA VAL A 315 7.77 12.43 -15.29
C VAL A 315 7.93 13.50 -16.38
N GLN A 316 7.92 14.79 -16.02
CA GLN A 316 8.06 15.88 -16.99
C GLN A 316 9.45 15.94 -17.65
N ASN A 317 10.50 15.46 -16.98
CA ASN A 317 11.87 15.50 -17.47
C ASN A 317 12.34 14.21 -18.16
N ASN A 318 11.57 13.11 -18.11
CA ASN A 318 12.01 11.83 -18.66
C ASN A 318 11.10 11.25 -19.75
N HIS A 319 9.89 11.77 -19.95
CA HIS A 319 8.97 11.35 -21.01
C HIS A 319 8.73 9.81 -21.04
N PHE A 320 8.25 9.25 -19.94
CA PHE A 320 7.92 7.81 -19.85
C PHE A 320 6.80 7.43 -20.82
N ILE A 321 6.94 6.29 -21.50
CA ILE A 321 5.90 5.73 -22.37
C ILE A 321 4.81 5.01 -21.57
N THR A 322 5.16 4.48 -20.39
CA THR A 322 4.22 3.85 -19.46
C THR A 322 4.75 3.92 -18.03
N ALA A 323 3.86 3.75 -17.07
CA ALA A 323 4.19 3.67 -15.66
C ALA A 323 3.39 2.55 -14.98
N PHE A 324 4.07 1.80 -14.11
CA PHE A 324 3.48 0.80 -13.21
C PHE A 324 3.61 1.28 -11.78
N ASN A 325 2.48 1.40 -11.10
CA ASN A 325 2.44 1.82 -9.71
C ASN A 325 2.00 0.62 -8.86
N ALA A 326 2.96 0.00 -8.16
CA ALA A 326 2.67 -1.15 -7.32
C ALA A 326 1.93 -0.72 -6.07
N HIS A 327 0.82 -1.37 -5.83
CA HIS A 327 -0.01 -1.27 -4.64
C HIS A 327 -0.31 -2.66 -4.13
N THR A 328 -0.47 -2.82 -2.84
CA THR A 328 -0.83 -4.11 -2.26
C THR A 328 -1.93 -3.97 -1.23
N TYR A 329 -2.52 -5.12 -0.90
CA TYR A 329 -3.38 -5.21 0.27
C TYR A 329 -2.54 -4.99 1.53
N ALA A 330 -3.03 -4.15 2.43
CA ALA A 330 -2.38 -3.87 3.71
C ALA A 330 -2.73 -4.96 4.73
#